data_3e13e31e48659f1437ae19074c444837
#
_entry.id   3e13e31e48659f1437ae19074c444837
#
_cell.length_a   1.000
_cell.length_b   1.000
_cell.length_c   1.000
_cell.angle_alpha   90.00
_cell.angle_beta   90.00
_cell.angle_gamma   90.00
#
_symmetry.space_group_name_H-M   'P 1'
#
loop_
_entity.id
_entity.type
_entity.pdbx_description
1 polymer ?
#
loop_
_entity_poly.entity_id
_entity_poly.type
_entity_poly.pdbx_seq_one_letter_code
_entity_poly.pdbx_strand_id
1 'polypeptide(L)'
;MHIKNLSQPSGLLEEFEGTVQGHRDGHGFFIRDDGNADIYLPPNEMRAVLHKDRLRVRVVRHDRRGRPEGKVVEIIERPPQPIIGRLLHESGIWIVAPEDKRYGQDVMIPKNAIGAGKPGQVVVVQLTEPPALFGQPVGRVTEVLGEVDDPGMEIEIAVRKYGVPHVFSDAAMAQAKGLPDKVLPKDHARRIDLTDVPLVTIDGEDARDFDDAVYCEPAKVGRGKG
;
A
#
# COMPACT_ATOMS: atom_id res chain seq x y z
N MET A 1 -18.29 49.46 -36.91
CA MET A 1 -19.15 48.94 -35.85
C MET A 1 -18.31 48.03 -34.95
N HIS A 2 -17.85 48.58 -33.81
CA HIS A 2 -16.92 47.90 -32.89
C HIS A 2 -17.75 47.04 -31.97
N ILE A 3 -17.54 45.72 -32.05
CA ILE A 3 -18.07 44.78 -31.06
C ILE A 3 -17.05 44.75 -29.91
N LYS A 4 -17.46 45.35 -28.79
CA LYS A 4 -16.74 45.29 -27.51
C LYS A 4 -16.68 43.83 -27.04
N ASN A 5 -15.48 43.32 -26.86
CA ASN A 5 -15.22 42.18 -26.04
C ASN A 5 -15.78 42.45 -24.64
N LEU A 6 -16.82 41.72 -24.29
CA LEU A 6 -17.30 41.59 -22.93
C LEU A 6 -16.27 40.78 -22.15
N SER A 7 -15.52 41.52 -21.30
CA SER A 7 -14.70 40.91 -20.25
C SER A 7 -15.57 39.97 -19.42
N GLN A 8 -15.14 38.72 -19.34
CA GLN A 8 -15.70 37.75 -18.42
C GLN A 8 -15.59 38.25 -16.98
N PRO A 9 -16.58 38.05 -16.13
CA PRO A 9 -16.53 38.49 -14.74
C PRO A 9 -15.43 37.70 -14.01
N SER A 10 -14.69 38.39 -13.18
CA SER A 10 -13.63 37.96 -12.28
C SER A 10 -13.94 36.62 -11.62
N GLY A 11 -13.12 35.64 -11.97
CA GLY A 11 -13.15 34.23 -11.69
C GLY A 11 -13.56 33.80 -10.29
N LEU A 12 -14.52 32.95 -10.26
CA LEU A 12 -14.53 31.82 -9.34
C LEU A 12 -13.25 31.02 -9.65
N LEU A 13 -12.30 31.08 -8.71
CA LEU A 13 -11.09 30.24 -8.81
C LEU A 13 -11.56 28.78 -8.87
N GLU A 14 -11.23 28.12 -9.96
CA GLU A 14 -11.67 26.73 -10.17
C GLU A 14 -11.12 25.83 -9.08
N GLU A 15 -12.01 25.03 -8.47
CA GLU A 15 -11.68 24.02 -7.46
C GLU A 15 -11.84 22.64 -8.07
N PHE A 16 -10.94 21.75 -7.68
CA PHE A 16 -10.88 20.40 -8.19
C PHE A 16 -10.83 19.41 -7.04
N GLU A 17 -11.43 18.25 -7.23
CA GLU A 17 -11.31 17.12 -6.31
C GLU A 17 -10.33 16.09 -6.87
N GLY A 18 -9.67 15.38 -5.97
CA GLY A 18 -8.67 14.40 -6.32
C GLY A 18 -7.87 13.90 -5.13
N THR A 19 -6.80 13.15 -5.42
CA THR A 19 -5.96 12.48 -4.42
C THR A 19 -4.55 13.03 -4.45
N VAL A 20 -3.96 13.23 -3.27
CA VAL A 20 -2.58 13.72 -3.18
C VAL A 20 -1.57 12.58 -3.20
N GLN A 21 -0.53 12.74 -3.99
CA GLN A 21 0.69 11.97 -3.93
C GLN A 21 1.80 12.81 -3.30
N GLY A 22 2.17 12.51 -2.05
CA GLY A 22 3.30 13.15 -1.39
C GLY A 22 4.62 12.83 -2.07
N HIS A 23 5.61 13.69 -1.90
CA HIS A 23 6.96 13.50 -2.38
C HIS A 23 7.96 13.58 -1.22
N ARG A 24 9.08 12.85 -1.31
CA ARG A 24 10.11 12.78 -0.26
C ARG A 24 10.71 14.13 0.11
N ASP A 25 10.66 15.12 -0.79
CA ASP A 25 11.17 16.47 -0.56
C ASP A 25 10.11 17.40 0.09
N GLY A 26 9.01 16.85 0.59
CA GLY A 26 7.99 17.55 1.37
C GLY A 26 6.91 18.27 0.55
N HIS A 27 7.01 18.32 -0.77
CA HIS A 27 5.93 18.78 -1.65
C HIS A 27 5.01 17.63 -2.05
N GLY A 28 3.93 17.92 -2.79
CA GLY A 28 3.03 16.92 -3.31
C GLY A 28 2.53 17.22 -4.72
N PHE A 29 1.96 16.20 -5.36
CA PHE A 29 1.21 16.31 -6.60
C PHE A 29 -0.24 15.92 -6.33
N PHE A 30 -1.14 16.79 -6.70
CA PHE A 30 -2.56 16.55 -6.60
C PHE A 30 -3.05 15.98 -7.92
N ILE A 31 -3.42 14.70 -7.90
CA ILE A 31 -3.94 13.95 -9.04
C ILE A 31 -5.42 14.21 -9.13
N ARG A 32 -5.87 14.86 -10.18
CA ARG A 32 -7.25 15.27 -10.39
C ARG A 32 -8.13 14.09 -10.81
N ASP A 33 -9.35 14.05 -10.31
CA ASP A 33 -10.33 13.03 -10.71
C ASP A 33 -10.81 13.18 -12.15
N ASP A 34 -10.70 14.38 -12.72
CA ASP A 34 -11.11 14.67 -14.11
C ASP A 34 -10.07 14.23 -15.17
N GLY A 35 -8.94 13.66 -14.73
CA GLY A 35 -7.89 13.12 -15.61
C GLY A 35 -7.02 14.19 -16.30
N ASN A 36 -7.18 15.47 -15.94
CA ASN A 36 -6.33 16.55 -16.45
C ASN A 36 -4.98 16.59 -15.71
N ALA A 37 -4.10 17.51 -16.12
CA ALA A 37 -2.76 17.65 -15.56
C ALA A 37 -2.77 17.83 -14.04
N ASP A 38 -1.83 17.16 -13.36
CA ASP A 38 -1.64 17.23 -11.92
C ASP A 38 -1.32 18.65 -11.46
N ILE A 39 -1.77 18.99 -10.26
CA ILE A 39 -1.53 20.29 -9.62
C ILE A 39 -0.41 20.12 -8.60
N TYR A 40 0.62 20.97 -8.70
CA TYR A 40 1.70 20.99 -7.72
C TYR A 40 1.23 21.63 -6.40
N LEU A 41 1.50 20.94 -5.29
CA LEU A 41 1.28 21.42 -3.93
C LEU A 41 2.63 21.70 -3.26
N PRO A 42 2.95 22.96 -2.91
CA PRO A 42 4.20 23.29 -2.26
C PRO A 42 4.25 22.76 -0.81
N PRO A 43 5.45 22.68 -0.18
CA PRO A 43 5.62 22.09 1.15
C PRO A 43 4.76 22.72 2.25
N ASN A 44 4.45 24.01 2.16
CA ASN A 44 3.57 24.68 3.13
C ASN A 44 2.12 24.17 3.05
N GLU A 45 1.64 23.76 1.87
CA GLU A 45 0.30 23.19 1.70
C GLU A 45 0.25 21.72 2.18
N MET A 46 1.40 21.04 2.18
CA MET A 46 1.51 19.63 2.61
C MET A 46 1.59 19.44 4.13
N ARG A 47 1.71 20.51 4.94
CA ARG A 47 1.90 20.39 6.40
C ARG A 47 0.78 19.66 7.12
N ALA A 48 -0.46 19.85 6.70
CA ALA A 48 -1.62 19.19 7.28
C ALA A 48 -2.13 18.00 6.45
N VAL A 49 -1.45 17.68 5.34
CA VAL A 49 -1.87 16.69 4.36
C VAL A 49 -0.98 15.46 4.42
N LEU A 50 -1.57 14.30 4.23
CA LEU A 50 -0.86 13.03 4.11
C LEU A 50 -0.95 12.48 2.68
N HIS A 51 0.02 11.65 2.34
CA HIS A 51 -0.03 10.87 1.09
C HIS A 51 -1.33 10.06 1.02
N LYS A 52 -2.02 10.12 -0.11
CA LYS A 52 -3.34 9.53 -0.41
C LYS A 52 -4.55 10.22 0.26
N ASP A 53 -4.39 11.36 0.94
CA ASP A 53 -5.55 12.15 1.33
C ASP A 53 -6.35 12.56 0.08
N ARG A 54 -7.66 12.53 0.19
CA ARG A 54 -8.57 13.09 -0.80
C ARG A 54 -8.85 14.55 -0.47
N LEU A 55 -8.57 15.42 -1.41
CA LEU A 55 -8.59 16.86 -1.19
C LEU A 55 -9.51 17.58 -2.17
N ARG A 56 -9.92 18.80 -1.77
CA ARG A 56 -10.35 19.87 -2.68
C ARG A 56 -9.24 20.90 -2.77
N VAL A 57 -8.80 21.20 -3.99
CA VAL A 57 -7.67 22.08 -4.28
C VAL A 57 -8.10 23.17 -5.24
N ARG A 58 -7.63 24.39 -4.99
CA ARG A 58 -7.82 25.56 -5.86
C ARG A 58 -6.52 25.93 -6.53
N VAL A 59 -6.53 26.13 -7.84
CA VAL A 59 -5.36 26.65 -8.58
C VAL A 59 -5.20 28.12 -8.26
N VAL A 60 -4.01 28.50 -7.77
CA VAL A 60 -3.71 29.88 -7.38
C VAL A 60 -2.76 30.57 -8.34
N ARG A 61 -1.92 29.82 -9.03
CA ARG A 61 -0.99 30.35 -10.04
C ARG A 61 -0.46 29.25 -10.95
N HIS A 62 0.22 29.65 -12.01
CA HIS A 62 1.01 28.74 -12.84
C HIS A 62 2.49 29.12 -12.73
N ASP A 63 3.36 28.12 -12.70
CA ASP A 63 4.81 28.35 -12.71
C ASP A 63 5.28 28.85 -14.10
N ARG A 64 6.58 29.16 -14.22
CA ARG A 64 7.16 29.66 -15.49
C ARG A 64 7.07 28.66 -16.64
N ARG A 65 6.78 27.39 -16.35
CA ARG A 65 6.60 26.30 -17.33
C ARG A 65 5.12 25.99 -17.58
N GLY A 66 4.21 26.80 -17.03
CA GLY A 66 2.76 26.62 -17.19
C GLY A 66 2.16 25.52 -16.31
N ARG A 67 2.88 24.97 -15.32
CA ARG A 67 2.33 23.97 -14.40
C ARG A 67 1.48 24.64 -13.33
N PRO A 68 0.24 24.15 -13.08
CA PRO A 68 -0.62 24.72 -12.05
C PRO A 68 -0.06 24.47 -10.65
N GLU A 69 -0.07 25.49 -9.81
CA GLU A 69 0.21 25.41 -8.39
C GLU A 69 -1.08 25.63 -7.61
N GLY A 70 -1.35 24.73 -6.67
CA GLY A 70 -2.59 24.69 -5.91
C GLY A 70 -2.43 25.08 -4.46
N LYS A 71 -3.56 25.48 -3.88
CA LYS A 71 -3.76 25.65 -2.45
C LYS A 71 -4.82 24.66 -1.99
N VAL A 72 -4.57 24.00 -0.88
CA VAL A 72 -5.54 23.08 -0.26
C VAL A 72 -6.69 23.89 0.34
N VAL A 73 -7.90 23.60 -0.09
CA VAL A 73 -9.12 24.19 0.42
C VAL A 73 -9.68 23.37 1.56
N GLU A 74 -9.72 22.04 1.37
CA GLU A 74 -10.33 21.11 2.31
C GLU A 74 -9.72 19.70 2.16
N ILE A 75 -9.63 18.98 3.26
CA ILE A 75 -9.38 17.53 3.29
C ILE A 75 -10.75 16.85 3.31
N ILE A 76 -11.16 16.26 2.19
CA ILE A 76 -12.47 15.62 2.03
C ILE A 76 -12.48 14.28 2.76
N GLU A 77 -11.40 13.51 2.60
CA GLU A 77 -11.29 12.18 3.19
C GLU A 77 -9.83 11.86 3.48
N ARG A 78 -9.60 11.20 4.59
CA ARG A 78 -8.31 10.64 4.97
C ARG A 78 -8.47 9.14 5.15
N PRO A 79 -8.06 8.32 4.17
CA PRO A 79 -8.13 6.87 4.30
C PRO A 79 -7.28 6.40 5.50
N PRO A 80 -7.81 5.52 6.35
CA PRO A 80 -7.03 4.95 7.43
C PRO A 80 -5.90 4.10 6.83
N GLN A 81 -4.66 4.54 7.03
CA GLN A 81 -3.49 3.84 6.56
C GLN A 81 -2.54 3.57 7.72
N PRO A 82 -2.05 2.33 7.87
CA PRO A 82 -0.97 2.07 8.80
C PRO A 82 0.31 2.77 8.28
N ILE A 83 1.02 3.42 9.18
CA ILE A 83 2.33 3.99 8.89
C ILE A 83 3.37 3.01 9.43
N ILE A 84 4.22 2.49 8.55
CA ILE A 84 5.34 1.66 8.91
C ILE A 84 6.58 2.55 9.04
N GLY A 85 7.33 2.38 10.12
CA GLY A 85 8.52 3.19 10.31
C GLY A 85 9.39 2.70 11.45
N ARG A 86 10.53 3.35 11.59
CA ARG A 86 11.51 3.05 12.64
C ARG A 86 11.19 3.83 13.91
N LEU A 87 11.03 3.12 15.03
CA LEU A 87 10.79 3.72 16.33
C LEU A 87 12.11 4.27 16.87
N LEU A 88 12.13 5.55 17.19
CA LEU A 88 13.29 6.27 17.71
C LEU A 88 12.96 6.90 19.08
N HIS A 89 13.98 7.05 19.91
CA HIS A 89 13.86 7.73 21.19
C HIS A 89 15.00 8.74 21.33
N GLU A 90 14.68 10.01 21.19
CA GLU A 90 15.64 11.09 21.21
C GLU A 90 15.22 12.16 22.22
N SER A 91 16.13 12.54 23.11
CA SER A 91 15.88 13.57 24.14
C SER A 91 14.61 13.42 24.95
N GLY A 92 14.21 12.16 25.23
CA GLY A 92 13.00 11.84 26.00
C GLY A 92 11.71 11.81 25.16
N ILE A 93 11.78 12.07 23.86
CA ILE A 93 10.68 12.06 22.92
C ILE A 93 10.72 10.77 22.09
N TRP A 94 9.58 10.12 21.95
CA TRP A 94 9.41 8.97 21.09
C TRP A 94 8.81 9.40 19.76
N ILE A 95 9.45 9.01 18.69
CA ILE A 95 8.98 9.28 17.32
C ILE A 95 9.08 8.04 16.47
N VAL A 96 8.27 7.95 15.43
CA VAL A 96 8.42 6.98 14.37
C VAL A 96 8.75 7.72 13.09
N ALA A 97 9.92 7.41 12.53
CA ALA A 97 10.35 7.90 11.22
C ALA A 97 9.77 6.97 10.12
N PRO A 98 8.81 7.44 9.30
CA PRO A 98 8.19 6.60 8.28
C PRO A 98 9.21 6.08 7.25
N GLU A 99 9.10 4.80 6.89
CA GLU A 99 9.84 4.19 5.79
C GLU A 99 9.43 4.78 4.44
N ASP A 100 8.16 5.07 4.28
CA ASP A 100 7.67 5.76 3.11
C ASP A 100 7.86 7.27 3.24
N LYS A 101 8.89 7.79 2.60
CA LYS A 101 9.26 9.22 2.65
C LYS A 101 8.20 10.16 2.08
N ARG A 102 7.16 9.64 1.41
CA ARG A 102 6.03 10.44 0.94
C ARG A 102 5.16 11.00 2.06
N TYR A 103 5.26 10.45 3.28
CA TYR A 103 4.60 11.03 4.46
C TYR A 103 5.21 12.35 4.91
N GLY A 104 6.51 12.59 4.64
CA GLY A 104 7.18 13.87 4.83
C GLY A 104 7.40 14.33 6.27
N GLN A 105 6.83 13.65 7.27
CA GLN A 105 6.90 14.02 8.69
C GLN A 105 7.04 12.77 9.57
N ASP A 106 7.76 12.93 10.68
CA ASP A 106 7.81 11.92 11.74
C ASP A 106 6.51 11.94 12.56
N VAL A 107 6.14 10.79 13.09
CA VAL A 107 4.95 10.63 13.94
C VAL A 107 5.38 10.61 15.39
N MET A 108 4.82 11.50 16.21
CA MET A 108 5.03 11.51 17.66
C MET A 108 4.31 10.34 18.31
N ILE A 109 4.97 9.65 19.23
CA ILE A 109 4.38 8.52 19.97
C ILE A 109 4.38 8.85 21.46
N PRO A 110 3.24 9.06 22.10
CA PRO A 110 3.15 9.20 23.54
C PRO A 110 3.75 7.99 24.25
N LYS A 111 4.42 8.20 25.40
CA LYS A 111 5.09 7.13 26.15
C LYS A 111 4.19 5.94 26.48
N ASN A 112 2.91 6.17 26.72
CA ASN A 112 1.91 5.14 26.98
C ASN A 112 1.38 4.45 25.72
N ALA A 113 1.81 4.89 24.53
CA ALA A 113 1.36 4.39 23.24
C ALA A 113 2.46 3.63 22.44
N ILE A 114 3.63 3.43 23.03
CA ILE A 114 4.75 2.68 22.41
C ILE A 114 4.56 1.16 22.47
N GLY A 115 3.65 0.67 23.33
CA GLY A 115 3.44 -0.77 23.51
C GLY A 115 4.71 -1.50 23.96
N ALA A 116 5.04 -2.60 23.29
CA ALA A 116 6.26 -3.38 23.52
C ALA A 116 7.46 -2.91 22.66
N GLY A 117 7.31 -1.82 21.91
CA GLY A 117 8.33 -1.33 20.98
C GLY A 117 9.62 -0.85 21.70
N LYS A 118 10.76 -1.11 21.08
CA LYS A 118 12.08 -0.68 21.51
C LYS A 118 12.70 0.26 20.47
N PRO A 119 13.60 1.18 20.90
CA PRO A 119 14.29 2.04 19.93
C PRO A 119 15.04 1.22 18.89
N GLY A 120 14.94 1.60 17.62
CA GLY A 120 15.58 0.93 16.49
C GLY A 120 14.66 -0.03 15.75
N GLN A 121 13.61 -0.54 16.40
CA GLN A 121 12.70 -1.50 15.77
C GLN A 121 11.79 -0.88 14.73
N VAL A 122 11.42 -1.69 13.74
CA VAL A 122 10.37 -1.38 12.77
C VAL A 122 9.02 -1.67 13.40
N VAL A 123 8.14 -0.69 13.33
CA VAL A 123 6.80 -0.75 13.93
C VAL A 123 5.73 -0.29 12.95
N VAL A 124 4.51 -0.75 13.22
CA VAL A 124 3.31 -0.26 12.55
C VAL A 124 2.60 0.72 13.49
N VAL A 125 2.26 1.88 12.97
CA VAL A 125 1.62 2.96 13.71
C VAL A 125 0.27 3.29 13.11
N GLN A 126 -0.72 3.46 13.97
CA GLN A 126 -2.00 4.07 13.65
C GLN A 126 -2.01 5.50 14.18
N LEU A 127 -2.37 6.46 13.33
CA LEU A 127 -2.54 7.84 13.77
C LEU A 127 -3.73 7.96 14.72
N THR A 128 -3.52 8.69 15.81
CA THR A 128 -4.55 9.12 16.75
C THR A 128 -4.92 10.57 16.54
N GLU A 129 -3.93 11.39 16.14
CA GLU A 129 -4.12 12.77 15.74
C GLU A 129 -3.42 13.00 14.40
N PRO A 130 -4.14 13.48 13.39
CA PRO A 130 -3.55 13.78 12.09
C PRO A 130 -2.63 15.01 12.18
N PRO A 131 -1.72 15.19 11.19
CA PRO A 131 -0.93 16.42 11.11
C PRO A 131 -1.83 17.64 10.96
N ALA A 132 -1.38 18.76 11.52
CA ALA A 132 -2.02 20.04 11.42
C ALA A 132 -1.01 21.10 10.93
N LEU A 133 -1.49 22.30 10.59
CA LEU A 133 -0.62 23.39 10.11
C LEU A 133 0.54 23.72 11.08
N PHE A 134 0.30 23.56 12.39
CA PHE A 134 1.25 23.84 13.48
C PHE A 134 1.45 22.67 14.44
N GLY A 135 1.00 21.45 14.07
CA GLY A 135 1.09 20.26 14.90
C GLY A 135 1.63 19.07 14.11
N GLN A 136 2.53 18.33 14.74
CA GLN A 136 2.99 17.04 14.19
C GLN A 136 1.92 15.97 14.37
N PRO A 137 1.88 14.96 13.50
CA PRO A 137 0.98 13.82 13.68
C PRO A 137 1.34 13.05 14.95
N VAL A 138 0.32 12.59 15.66
CA VAL A 138 0.46 11.74 16.84
C VAL A 138 -0.11 10.36 16.52
N GLY A 139 0.55 9.30 16.99
CA GLY A 139 0.12 7.94 16.74
C GLY A 139 0.36 7.00 17.91
N ARG A 140 -0.10 5.78 17.74
CA ARG A 140 0.18 4.67 18.65
C ARG A 140 0.78 3.50 17.88
N VAL A 141 1.72 2.79 18.48
CA VAL A 141 2.23 1.54 17.95
C VAL A 141 1.15 0.47 18.08
N THR A 142 0.81 -0.17 16.97
CA THR A 142 -0.16 -1.26 16.91
C THR A 142 0.50 -2.61 16.74
N GLU A 143 1.69 -2.65 16.12
CA GLU A 143 2.44 -3.87 15.87
C GLU A 143 3.94 -3.57 15.91
N VAL A 144 4.74 -4.50 16.44
CA VAL A 144 6.20 -4.48 16.39
C VAL A 144 6.62 -5.57 15.41
N LEU A 145 7.28 -5.19 14.32
CA LEU A 145 7.69 -6.13 13.27
C LEU A 145 9.02 -6.82 13.60
N GLY A 146 9.94 -6.13 14.26
CA GLY A 146 11.24 -6.65 14.65
C GLY A 146 12.37 -5.63 14.44
N GLU A 147 13.59 -6.13 14.40
CA GLU A 147 14.76 -5.29 14.13
C GLU A 147 14.88 -5.00 12.63
N VAL A 148 15.49 -3.87 12.30
CA VAL A 148 15.62 -3.44 10.88
C VAL A 148 16.45 -4.45 10.04
N ASP A 149 17.37 -5.16 10.68
CA ASP A 149 18.27 -6.11 10.03
C ASP A 149 17.77 -7.56 10.11
N ASP A 150 16.55 -7.79 10.61
CA ASP A 150 15.95 -9.12 10.63
C ASP A 150 15.73 -9.65 9.21
N PRO A 151 16.05 -10.93 8.93
CA PRO A 151 15.83 -11.52 7.61
C PRO A 151 14.36 -11.41 7.18
N GLY A 152 14.12 -10.83 6.01
CA GLY A 152 12.78 -10.68 5.45
C GLY A 152 12.04 -9.40 5.90
N MET A 153 12.67 -8.52 6.67
CA MET A 153 12.05 -7.27 7.12
C MET A 153 11.57 -6.40 5.96
N GLU A 154 12.28 -6.36 4.83
CA GLU A 154 11.87 -5.62 3.64
C GLU A 154 10.55 -6.16 3.08
N ILE A 155 10.32 -7.48 3.16
CA ILE A 155 9.08 -8.12 2.73
C ILE A 155 7.95 -7.74 3.68
N GLU A 156 8.18 -7.80 4.99
CA GLU A 156 7.20 -7.40 6.00
C GLU A 156 6.76 -5.94 5.84
N ILE A 157 7.72 -5.05 5.57
CA ILE A 157 7.45 -3.63 5.27
C ILE A 157 6.63 -3.50 3.98
N ALA A 158 7.06 -4.17 2.90
CA ALA A 158 6.40 -4.08 1.60
C ALA A 158 4.95 -4.59 1.64
N VAL A 159 4.72 -5.74 2.27
CA VAL A 159 3.39 -6.34 2.44
C VAL A 159 2.41 -5.34 3.07
N ARG A 160 2.82 -4.68 4.15
CA ARG A 160 1.96 -3.69 4.84
C ARG A 160 1.84 -2.38 4.09
N LYS A 161 2.95 -1.89 3.51
CA LYS A 161 2.99 -0.65 2.73
C LYS A 161 2.03 -0.68 1.55
N TYR A 162 1.94 -1.84 0.88
CA TYR A 162 1.08 -2.02 -0.29
C TYR A 162 -0.28 -2.65 0.04
N GLY A 163 -0.55 -2.93 1.33
CA GLY A 163 -1.81 -3.51 1.76
C GLY A 163 -2.03 -4.92 1.21
N VAL A 164 -0.96 -5.69 1.01
CA VAL A 164 -1.05 -7.07 0.54
C VAL A 164 -1.69 -7.92 1.64
N PRO A 165 -2.75 -8.67 1.36
CA PRO A 165 -3.32 -9.60 2.33
C PRO A 165 -2.28 -10.63 2.76
N HIS A 166 -2.00 -10.72 4.06
CA HIS A 166 -0.98 -11.60 4.63
C HIS A 166 -1.49 -12.40 5.85
N VAL A 167 -2.72 -12.16 6.24
CA VAL A 167 -3.39 -12.91 7.30
C VAL A 167 -4.63 -13.57 6.71
N PHE A 168 -4.72 -14.90 6.88
CA PHE A 168 -5.92 -15.64 6.46
C PHE A 168 -7.12 -15.22 7.30
N SER A 169 -8.28 -15.07 6.65
CA SER A 169 -9.52 -14.79 7.36
C SER A 169 -9.93 -15.95 8.28
N ASP A 170 -10.69 -15.64 9.34
CA ASP A 170 -11.22 -16.67 10.23
C ASP A 170 -12.04 -17.74 9.48
N ALA A 171 -12.76 -17.33 8.45
CA ALA A 171 -13.53 -18.23 7.59
C ALA A 171 -12.61 -19.21 6.82
N ALA A 172 -11.51 -18.71 6.23
CA ALA A 172 -10.53 -19.56 5.55
C ALA A 172 -9.85 -20.54 6.53
N MET A 173 -9.47 -20.07 7.71
CA MET A 173 -8.89 -20.90 8.76
C MET A 173 -9.87 -21.97 9.25
N ALA A 174 -11.14 -21.62 9.42
CA ALA A 174 -12.19 -22.58 9.80
C ALA A 174 -12.41 -23.63 8.71
N GLN A 175 -12.43 -23.23 7.44
CA GLN A 175 -12.54 -24.15 6.31
C GLN A 175 -11.36 -25.11 6.25
N ALA A 176 -10.13 -24.60 6.39
CA ALA A 176 -8.93 -25.43 6.40
C ALA A 176 -8.93 -26.46 7.54
N LYS A 177 -9.33 -26.06 8.76
CA LYS A 177 -9.47 -26.96 9.91
C LYS A 177 -10.53 -28.05 9.71
N GLY A 178 -11.52 -27.79 8.85
CA GLY A 178 -12.57 -28.77 8.52
C GLY A 178 -12.16 -29.81 7.48
N LEU A 179 -10.99 -29.65 6.84
CA LEU A 179 -10.47 -30.62 5.88
C LEU A 179 -9.86 -31.79 6.61
N PRO A 180 -10.06 -33.05 6.12
CA PRO A 180 -9.43 -34.22 6.69
C PRO A 180 -7.92 -34.28 6.41
N ASP A 181 -7.14 -34.81 7.33
CA ASP A 181 -5.69 -34.96 7.18
C ASP A 181 -5.28 -36.00 6.11
N LYS A 182 -6.24 -36.78 5.61
CA LYS A 182 -6.00 -37.84 4.62
C LYS A 182 -7.05 -37.78 3.52
N VAL A 183 -6.66 -38.20 2.32
CA VAL A 183 -7.58 -38.44 1.22
C VAL A 183 -8.55 -39.57 1.60
N LEU A 184 -9.83 -39.26 1.52
CA LEU A 184 -10.88 -40.20 1.92
C LEU A 184 -11.25 -41.14 0.76
N PRO A 185 -11.78 -42.37 1.03
CA PRO A 185 -12.23 -43.26 -0.03
C PRO A 185 -13.24 -42.68 -1.00
N LYS A 186 -14.11 -41.75 -0.55
CA LYS A 186 -15.04 -41.02 -1.39
C LYS A 186 -14.36 -40.12 -2.43
N ASP A 187 -13.14 -39.65 -2.14
CA ASP A 187 -12.40 -38.79 -3.01
C ASP A 187 -11.76 -39.52 -4.19
N HIS A 188 -11.59 -40.85 -4.05
CA HIS A 188 -11.13 -41.72 -5.12
C HIS A 188 -12.27 -42.16 -6.08
N ALA A 189 -13.52 -42.14 -5.64
CA ALA A 189 -14.66 -42.78 -6.32
C ALA A 189 -14.92 -42.34 -7.77
N ARG A 190 -14.38 -41.16 -8.18
CA ARG A 190 -14.55 -40.61 -9.53
C ARG A 190 -13.22 -40.26 -10.22
N ARG A 191 -12.11 -40.84 -9.72
CA ARG A 191 -10.76 -40.59 -10.25
C ARG A 191 -10.24 -41.88 -10.89
N ILE A 192 -9.40 -41.68 -11.89
CA ILE A 192 -8.63 -42.80 -12.49
C ILE A 192 -7.41 -43.01 -11.63
N ASP A 193 -7.18 -44.26 -11.22
CA ASP A 193 -5.98 -44.67 -10.49
C ASP A 193 -4.80 -44.73 -11.47
N LEU A 194 -3.79 -43.90 -11.25
CA LEU A 194 -2.56 -43.84 -12.01
C LEU A 194 -1.33 -44.19 -11.17
N THR A 195 -1.51 -44.81 -10.00
CA THR A 195 -0.40 -45.12 -9.10
C THR A 195 0.61 -46.11 -9.68
N ASP A 196 0.23 -46.91 -10.65
CA ASP A 196 1.11 -47.86 -11.37
C ASP A 196 1.77 -47.23 -12.60
N VAL A 197 1.42 -45.97 -12.96
CA VAL A 197 2.03 -45.29 -14.10
C VAL A 197 3.29 -44.56 -13.62
N PRO A 198 4.46 -44.76 -14.29
CA PRO A 198 5.71 -44.11 -13.89
C PRO A 198 5.72 -42.62 -14.28
N LEU A 199 4.92 -41.83 -13.57
CA LEU A 199 4.88 -40.38 -13.65
C LEU A 199 6.05 -39.76 -12.88
N VAL A 200 6.63 -38.70 -13.42
CA VAL A 200 7.68 -37.91 -12.76
C VAL A 200 7.29 -36.44 -12.69
N THR A 201 7.58 -35.80 -11.60
CA THR A 201 7.50 -34.35 -11.45
C THR A 201 8.89 -33.74 -11.66
N ILE A 202 8.98 -32.55 -12.25
CA ILE A 202 10.24 -31.84 -12.51
C ILE A 202 10.08 -30.45 -11.94
N ASP A 203 10.35 -30.33 -10.65
CA ASP A 203 10.16 -29.11 -9.87
C ASP A 203 11.49 -28.59 -9.32
N GLY A 204 11.49 -27.38 -8.79
CA GLY A 204 12.64 -26.85 -8.07
C GLY A 204 12.94 -27.66 -6.79
N GLU A 205 14.17 -27.60 -6.31
CA GLU A 205 14.65 -28.37 -5.14
C GLU A 205 13.85 -28.09 -3.86
N ASP A 206 13.30 -26.89 -3.73
CA ASP A 206 12.53 -26.39 -2.59
C ASP A 206 11.01 -26.36 -2.82
N ALA A 207 10.53 -26.87 -3.96
CA ALA A 207 9.11 -26.95 -4.26
C ALA A 207 8.39 -27.87 -3.27
N ARG A 208 7.19 -27.44 -2.83
CA ARG A 208 6.34 -28.20 -1.90
C ARG A 208 4.97 -28.53 -2.46
N ASP A 209 4.68 -28.06 -3.64
CA ASP A 209 3.44 -28.18 -4.40
C ASP A 209 3.77 -28.76 -5.77
N PHE A 210 3.72 -30.09 -5.88
CA PHE A 210 4.01 -30.80 -7.13
C PHE A 210 2.72 -30.88 -7.95
N ASP A 211 2.53 -29.94 -8.87
CA ASP A 211 1.29 -29.81 -9.65
C ASP A 211 1.33 -30.66 -10.92
N ASP A 212 2.41 -30.57 -11.67
CA ASP A 212 2.52 -31.20 -12.99
C ASP A 212 3.33 -32.49 -12.95
N ALA A 213 2.79 -33.52 -13.57
CA ALA A 213 3.50 -34.78 -13.75
C ALA A 213 3.63 -35.15 -15.23
N VAL A 214 4.80 -35.64 -15.60
CA VAL A 214 5.13 -35.97 -16.99
C VAL A 214 5.23 -37.52 -17.10
N TYR A 215 4.62 -38.06 -18.16
CA TYR A 215 4.72 -39.47 -18.54
C TYR A 215 5.11 -39.59 -20.00
N CYS A 216 5.99 -40.52 -20.31
CA CYS A 216 6.43 -40.81 -21.65
C CYS A 216 6.50 -42.32 -21.88
N GLU A 217 5.89 -42.77 -22.96
CA GLU A 217 6.03 -44.17 -23.46
C GLU A 217 6.31 -44.15 -24.99
N PRO A 218 6.93 -45.22 -25.50
CA PRO A 218 7.09 -45.35 -26.98
C PRO A 218 5.71 -45.35 -27.64
N ALA A 219 5.56 -44.50 -28.65
CA ALA A 219 4.34 -44.46 -29.44
C ALA A 219 4.01 -45.86 -29.99
N LYS A 220 2.83 -46.40 -29.66
CA LYS A 220 2.32 -47.60 -30.35
C LYS A 220 2.15 -47.22 -31.82
N VAL A 221 2.97 -47.75 -32.70
CA VAL A 221 2.87 -47.57 -34.13
C VAL A 221 1.51 -48.13 -34.59
N GLY A 222 0.49 -47.28 -34.50
CA GLY A 222 -0.82 -47.59 -35.09
C GLY A 222 -0.63 -47.52 -36.59
N ARG A 223 -0.99 -48.60 -37.32
CA ARG A 223 -1.12 -48.60 -38.76
C ARG A 223 -2.00 -47.43 -39.15
N GLY A 224 -1.38 -46.36 -39.65
CA GLY A 224 -2.09 -45.29 -40.31
C GLY A 224 -2.95 -45.89 -41.41
N LYS A 225 -4.24 -45.74 -41.33
CA LYS A 225 -5.08 -45.84 -42.52
C LYS A 225 -4.76 -44.59 -43.35
N GLY A 226 -4.18 -44.81 -44.55
CA GLY A 226 -4.00 -43.79 -45.55
C GLY A 226 -5.31 -43.19 -46.01
#